data_f364def7438ee69626a4dc6d7052525a
#
_entry.id   f364def7438ee69626a4dc6d7052525a
#
_cell.length_a   1.000
_cell.length_b   1.000
_cell.length_c   1.000
_cell.angle_alpha   90.00
_cell.angle_beta   90.00
_cell.angle_gamma   90.00
#
_symmetry.space_group_name_H-M   'P 1'
#
loop_
_entity.id
_entity.type
_entity.pdbx_description
1 polymer ?
#
loop_
_entity_poly.entity_id
_entity_poly.type
_entity_poly.pdbx_seq_one_letter_code
_entity_poly.pdbx_strand_id
1 'polypeptide(L)'
;MKLEIKGFEEKFLSTLDCPEWKKLQDDFIKSKRIMIVGNGGNLAVADHAAIDVARLTNKAAFAPGSGILASSLIHETSHDEWVKNWVAISMRGIKRELFSETLIIGISSSGISSNIKKALEFGKSQNIKTALITGMSPSEKISTNTIILGVNEYHTGEVLT
;
A
#
# COMPACT_ATOMS: atom_id res chain seq x y z
N MET A 1 -16.83 16.83 11.63
CA MET A 1 -15.92 15.67 11.65
C MET A 1 -15.67 15.29 13.10
N LYS A 2 -15.86 14.04 13.48
CA LYS A 2 -15.60 13.53 14.83
C LYS A 2 -14.57 12.42 14.72
N LEU A 3 -13.40 12.59 15.33
CA LEU A 3 -12.36 11.57 15.36
C LEU A 3 -12.55 10.64 16.55
N GLU A 4 -12.49 9.34 16.33
CA GLU A 4 -12.48 8.31 17.38
C GLU A 4 -11.05 8.14 17.92
N ILE A 5 -10.62 8.99 18.83
CA ILE A 5 -9.26 8.93 19.40
C ILE A 5 -9.21 7.98 20.61
N LYS A 6 -10.35 7.78 21.30
CA LYS A 6 -10.40 6.93 22.50
C LYS A 6 -10.10 5.47 22.15
N GLY A 7 -9.15 4.87 22.83
CA GLY A 7 -8.71 3.49 22.61
C GLY A 7 -7.80 3.30 21.38
N PHE A 8 -7.38 4.39 20.72
CA PHE A 8 -6.48 4.31 19.56
C PHE A 8 -5.12 3.70 19.92
N GLU A 9 -4.53 4.12 21.04
CA GLU A 9 -3.23 3.60 21.48
C GLU A 9 -3.27 2.07 21.65
N GLU A 10 -4.30 1.54 22.29
CA GLU A 10 -4.46 0.09 22.46
C GLU A 10 -4.63 -0.62 21.11
N LYS A 11 -5.43 -0.06 20.20
CA LYS A 11 -5.63 -0.60 18.85
C LYS A 11 -4.34 -0.58 18.05
N PHE A 12 -3.60 0.52 18.10
CA PHE A 12 -2.32 0.65 17.41
C PHE A 12 -1.30 -0.37 17.94
N LEU A 13 -1.12 -0.45 19.25
CA LEU A 13 -0.20 -1.42 19.86
C LEU A 13 -0.60 -2.87 19.52
N SER A 14 -1.89 -3.20 19.59
CA SER A 14 -2.38 -4.53 19.22
C SER A 14 -2.13 -4.85 17.73
N THR A 15 -2.20 -3.84 16.86
CA THR A 15 -1.89 -3.99 15.44
C THR A 15 -0.41 -4.31 15.22
N LEU A 16 0.50 -3.66 15.96
CA LEU A 16 1.94 -3.93 15.89
C LEU A 16 2.32 -5.35 16.37
N ASP A 17 1.49 -5.96 17.20
CA ASP A 17 1.69 -7.31 17.71
C ASP A 17 0.99 -8.41 16.89
N CYS A 18 0.14 -8.04 15.92
CA CYS A 18 -0.62 -9.02 15.15
C CYS A 18 0.26 -9.83 14.19
N PRO A 19 -0.17 -11.06 13.82
CA PRO A 19 0.57 -11.91 12.90
C PRO A 19 0.76 -11.27 11.51
N GLU A 20 -0.21 -10.47 11.06
CA GLU A 20 -0.19 -9.77 9.79
C GLU A 20 0.90 -8.71 9.76
N TRP A 21 1.11 -7.97 10.85
CA TRP A 21 2.21 -7.01 10.97
C TRP A 21 3.56 -7.71 10.94
N LYS A 22 3.72 -8.79 11.70
CA LYS A 22 4.96 -9.60 11.69
C LYS A 22 5.26 -10.15 10.30
N LYS A 23 4.23 -10.62 9.60
CA LYS A 23 4.35 -11.06 8.21
C LYS A 23 4.78 -9.91 7.28
N LEU A 24 4.24 -8.70 7.45
CA LEU A 24 4.67 -7.53 6.67
C LEU A 24 6.15 -7.22 6.91
N GLN A 25 6.60 -7.26 8.16
CA GLN A 25 8.02 -7.07 8.51
C GLN A 25 8.91 -8.12 7.82
N ASP A 26 8.53 -9.39 7.85
CA ASP A 26 9.24 -10.46 7.17
C ASP A 26 9.31 -10.28 5.66
N ASP A 27 8.18 -9.94 5.04
CA ASP A 27 8.09 -9.68 3.61
C ASP A 27 8.92 -8.45 3.22
N PHE A 28 8.93 -7.40 4.05
CA PHE A 28 9.76 -6.22 3.87
C PHE A 28 11.26 -6.55 3.94
N ILE A 29 11.68 -7.30 4.96
CA ILE A 29 13.08 -7.69 5.14
C ILE A 29 13.58 -8.48 3.93
N LYS A 30 12.78 -9.44 3.44
CA LYS A 30 13.12 -10.32 2.31
C LYS A 30 13.05 -9.64 0.95
N SER A 31 12.40 -8.49 0.84
CA SER A 31 12.25 -7.79 -0.43
C SER A 31 13.38 -6.80 -0.66
N LYS A 32 13.81 -6.67 -1.92
CA LYS A 32 14.82 -5.71 -2.38
C LYS A 32 14.18 -4.48 -3.01
N ARG A 33 12.95 -4.62 -3.49
CA ARG A 33 12.17 -3.56 -4.13
C ARG A 33 10.86 -3.38 -3.36
N ILE A 34 10.56 -2.14 -2.98
CA ILE A 34 9.33 -1.77 -2.27
C ILE A 34 8.58 -0.76 -3.12
N MET A 35 7.31 -1.01 -3.37
CA MET A 35 6.39 -0.09 -4.05
C MET A 35 5.27 0.26 -3.07
N ILE A 36 5.07 1.55 -2.80
CA ILE A 36 4.06 2.01 -1.85
C ILE A 36 3.04 2.84 -2.61
N VAL A 37 1.76 2.54 -2.45
CA VAL A 37 0.67 3.17 -3.21
C VAL A 37 -0.48 3.58 -2.29
N GLY A 38 -1.10 4.70 -2.60
CA GLY A 38 -2.22 5.27 -1.85
C GLY A 38 -2.98 6.30 -2.69
N ASN A 39 -3.99 6.91 -2.11
CA ASN A 39 -4.74 8.02 -2.69
C ASN A 39 -4.70 9.23 -1.75
N GLY A 40 -4.72 10.46 -2.29
CA GLY A 40 -4.78 11.68 -1.48
C GLY A 40 -3.68 11.76 -0.43
N GLY A 41 -4.06 11.92 0.85
CA GLY A 41 -3.11 11.94 1.98
C GLY A 41 -2.29 10.66 2.10
N ASN A 42 -2.89 9.50 1.85
CA ASN A 42 -2.18 8.23 1.84
C ASN A 42 -1.12 8.14 0.72
N LEU A 43 -1.29 8.85 -0.39
CA LEU A 43 -0.25 8.97 -1.41
C LEU A 43 0.92 9.80 -0.93
N ALA A 44 0.67 10.91 -0.22
CA ALA A 44 1.74 11.72 0.39
C ALA A 44 2.54 10.92 1.44
N VAL A 45 1.86 10.11 2.25
CA VAL A 45 2.52 9.17 3.18
C VAL A 45 3.35 8.13 2.42
N ALA A 46 2.80 7.57 1.33
CA ALA A 46 3.50 6.59 0.50
C ALA A 46 4.79 7.18 -0.11
N ASP A 47 4.74 8.41 -0.62
CA ASP A 47 5.91 9.12 -1.17
C ASP A 47 6.99 9.34 -0.11
N HIS A 48 6.60 9.84 1.05
CA HIS A 48 7.55 10.07 2.15
C HIS A 48 8.18 8.75 2.61
N ALA A 49 7.36 7.72 2.82
CA ALA A 49 7.83 6.40 3.22
C ALA A 49 8.78 5.77 2.18
N ALA A 50 8.50 5.93 0.88
CA ALA A 50 9.38 5.43 -0.17
C ALA A 50 10.76 6.10 -0.13
N ILE A 51 10.81 7.41 0.08
CA ILE A 51 12.06 8.16 0.24
C ILE A 51 12.83 7.67 1.47
N ASP A 52 12.15 7.50 2.61
CA ASP A 52 12.80 7.03 3.83
C ASP A 52 13.32 5.60 3.71
N VAL A 53 12.57 4.70 3.11
CA VAL A 53 13.03 3.33 2.84
C VAL A 53 14.27 3.34 1.94
N ALA A 54 14.27 4.11 0.86
CA ALA A 54 15.41 4.20 -0.05
C ALA A 54 16.65 4.81 0.63
N ARG A 55 16.45 5.80 1.50
CA ARG A 55 17.55 6.52 2.19
C ARG A 55 18.12 5.73 3.37
N LEU A 56 17.26 5.04 4.12
CA LEU A 56 17.64 4.39 5.39
C LEU A 56 17.94 2.90 5.26
N THR A 57 17.68 2.32 4.07
CA THR A 57 17.91 0.89 3.82
C THR A 57 18.64 0.67 2.49
N ASN A 58 19.11 -0.55 2.25
CA ASN A 58 19.68 -0.94 0.95
C ASN A 58 18.60 -1.52 0.01
N LYS A 59 17.43 -0.85 -0.07
CA LYS A 59 16.29 -1.27 -0.90
C LYS A 59 15.95 -0.20 -1.92
N ALA A 60 15.56 -0.60 -3.12
CA ALA A 60 14.94 0.30 -4.08
C ALA A 60 13.47 0.53 -3.66
N ALA A 61 13.10 1.77 -3.36
CA ALA A 61 11.73 2.09 -2.95
C ALA A 61 11.13 3.19 -3.83
N PHE A 62 9.83 3.04 -4.15
CA PHE A 62 9.12 3.89 -5.08
C PHE A 62 7.68 4.12 -4.65
N ALA A 63 7.19 5.32 -4.92
CA ALA A 63 5.77 5.64 -4.90
C ALA A 63 5.44 6.48 -6.15
N PRO A 64 4.17 6.56 -6.59
CA PRO A 64 3.82 7.26 -7.83
C PRO A 64 3.83 8.80 -7.76
N GLY A 65 4.25 9.39 -6.70
CA GLY A 65 4.51 10.77 -6.25
C GLY A 65 4.11 11.97 -7.08
N SER A 66 4.10 11.87 -8.38
CA SER A 66 3.85 13.02 -9.24
C SER A 66 2.39 13.08 -9.68
N GLY A 67 1.73 14.21 -9.40
CA GLY A 67 0.41 14.50 -9.96
C GLY A 67 0.37 14.48 -11.49
N ILE A 68 1.48 14.80 -12.15
CA ILE A 68 1.63 14.71 -13.60
C ILE A 68 1.51 13.25 -14.05
N LEU A 69 2.22 12.34 -13.38
CA LEU A 69 2.18 10.91 -13.68
C LEU A 69 0.78 10.33 -13.47
N ALA A 70 0.14 10.63 -12.33
CA ALA A 70 -1.22 10.20 -12.04
C ALA A 70 -2.21 10.73 -13.08
N SER A 71 -2.15 12.03 -13.39
CA SER A 71 -3.00 12.67 -14.40
C SER A 71 -2.86 12.02 -15.78
N SER A 72 -1.61 11.75 -16.23
CA SER A 72 -1.35 11.10 -17.51
C SER A 72 -1.94 9.68 -17.53
N LEU A 73 -1.68 8.86 -16.53
CA LEU A 73 -2.16 7.47 -16.49
C LEU A 73 -3.69 7.39 -16.36
N ILE A 74 -4.32 8.31 -15.62
CA ILE A 74 -5.78 8.41 -15.52
C ILE A 74 -6.37 8.78 -16.86
N HIS A 75 -5.79 9.74 -17.59
CA HIS A 75 -6.25 10.14 -18.92
C HIS A 75 -6.17 9.00 -19.93
N GLU A 76 -5.06 8.29 -19.96
CA GLU A 76 -4.83 7.17 -20.89
C GLU A 76 -5.67 5.93 -20.58
N THR A 77 -6.12 5.76 -19.34
CA THR A 77 -6.85 4.56 -18.91
C THR A 77 -8.10 4.87 -18.11
N SER A 78 -8.00 4.96 -16.80
CA SER A 78 -9.06 5.40 -15.90
C SER A 78 -8.50 5.59 -14.48
N HIS A 79 -9.29 6.24 -13.61
CA HIS A 79 -8.97 6.35 -12.18
C HIS A 79 -8.79 4.96 -11.52
N ASP A 80 -9.55 3.97 -11.94
CA ASP A 80 -9.45 2.62 -11.36
C ASP A 80 -8.22 1.83 -11.80
N GLU A 81 -7.65 2.16 -12.96
CA GLU A 81 -6.56 1.40 -13.56
C GLU A 81 -5.18 2.03 -13.37
N TRP A 82 -5.11 3.34 -13.07
CA TRP A 82 -3.84 4.06 -13.13
C TRP A 82 -2.77 3.52 -12.19
N VAL A 83 -3.12 3.13 -10.95
CA VAL A 83 -2.13 2.59 -9.98
C VAL A 83 -1.61 1.24 -10.45
N LYS A 84 -2.49 0.36 -10.95
CA LYS A 84 -2.11 -0.92 -11.56
C LYS A 84 -1.15 -0.70 -12.74
N ASN A 85 -1.47 0.25 -13.61
CA ASN A 85 -0.65 0.57 -14.78
C ASN A 85 0.71 1.15 -14.37
N TRP A 86 0.73 2.00 -13.33
CA TRP A 86 2.00 2.48 -12.76
C TRP A 86 2.87 1.32 -12.24
N VAL A 87 2.30 0.39 -11.48
CA VAL A 87 3.00 -0.82 -11.02
C VAL A 87 3.55 -1.61 -12.21
N ALA A 88 2.70 -1.86 -13.22
CA ALA A 88 3.09 -2.62 -14.41
C ALA A 88 4.25 -1.95 -15.18
N ILE A 89 4.21 -0.62 -15.35
CA ILE A 89 5.27 0.14 -16.00
C ILE A 89 6.56 0.09 -15.18
N SER A 90 6.46 0.24 -13.86
CA SER A 90 7.61 0.22 -12.95
C SER A 90 8.30 -1.14 -12.85
N MET A 91 7.62 -2.21 -13.28
CA MET A 91 8.19 -3.56 -13.36
C MET A 91 8.80 -3.89 -14.72
N ARG A 92 8.70 -2.99 -15.72
CA ARG A 92 9.30 -3.20 -17.03
C ARG A 92 10.82 -3.29 -16.92
N GLY A 93 11.42 -4.25 -17.63
CA GLY A 93 12.86 -4.50 -17.59
C GLY A 93 13.35 -5.29 -16.38
N ILE A 94 12.50 -5.57 -15.41
CA ILE A 94 12.83 -6.46 -14.29
C ILE A 94 12.60 -7.91 -14.72
N LYS A 95 13.60 -8.75 -14.49
CA LYS A 95 13.47 -10.20 -14.76
C LYS A 95 12.38 -10.82 -13.86
N ARG A 96 11.57 -11.73 -14.41
CA ARG A 96 10.43 -12.33 -13.68
C ARG A 96 10.84 -13.07 -12.41
N GLU A 97 12.01 -13.66 -12.40
CA GLU A 97 12.56 -14.35 -11.21
C GLU A 97 12.71 -13.41 -10.00
N LEU A 98 12.89 -12.10 -10.26
CA LEU A 98 13.06 -11.08 -9.23
C LEU A 98 11.72 -10.48 -8.74
N PHE A 99 10.58 -10.90 -9.30
CA PHE A 99 9.27 -10.41 -8.86
C PHE A 99 8.97 -10.82 -7.42
N SER A 100 9.40 -12.01 -7.00
CA SER A 100 9.28 -12.48 -5.62
C SER A 100 10.11 -11.67 -4.60
N GLU A 101 11.07 -10.87 -5.07
CA GLU A 101 11.86 -9.94 -4.25
C GLU A 101 11.23 -8.53 -4.21
N THR A 102 10.03 -8.37 -4.75
CA THR A 102 9.26 -7.11 -4.74
C THR A 102 8.10 -7.23 -3.74
N LEU A 103 7.83 -6.15 -3.04
CA LEU A 103 6.68 -6.00 -2.16
C LEU A 103 5.90 -4.74 -2.58
N ILE A 104 4.60 -4.89 -2.80
CA ILE A 104 3.67 -3.76 -3.00
C ILE A 104 2.88 -3.55 -1.71
N ILE A 105 2.94 -2.35 -1.15
CA ILE A 105 2.18 -1.93 0.02
C ILE A 105 1.12 -0.94 -0.43
N GLY A 106 -0.15 -1.29 -0.30
CA GLY A 106 -1.28 -0.40 -0.49
C GLY A 106 -1.69 0.25 0.83
N ILE A 107 -1.97 1.54 0.82
CA ILE A 107 -2.52 2.28 1.95
C ILE A 107 -3.89 2.79 1.56
N SER A 108 -4.93 2.41 2.31
CA SER A 108 -6.32 2.79 2.00
C SER A 108 -7.14 2.89 3.28
N SER A 109 -7.56 4.08 3.66
CA SER A 109 -8.33 4.33 4.89
C SER A 109 -9.60 3.48 4.98
N SER A 110 -10.34 3.35 3.89
CA SER A 110 -11.58 2.56 3.81
C SER A 110 -11.38 1.08 3.49
N GLY A 111 -10.22 0.70 2.93
CA GLY A 111 -9.97 -0.64 2.43
C GLY A 111 -10.71 -1.04 1.15
N ILE A 112 -11.45 -0.11 0.51
CA ILE A 112 -12.29 -0.38 -0.68
C ILE A 112 -11.89 0.41 -1.93
N SER A 113 -10.77 1.14 -1.91
CA SER A 113 -10.30 1.93 -3.06
C SER A 113 -10.01 1.01 -4.25
N SER A 114 -10.80 1.14 -5.33
CA SER A 114 -10.75 0.22 -6.49
C SER A 114 -9.39 0.21 -7.20
N ASN A 115 -8.74 1.36 -7.35
CA ASN A 115 -7.42 1.48 -7.96
C ASN A 115 -6.32 0.80 -7.12
N ILE A 116 -6.38 0.91 -5.78
CA ILE A 116 -5.45 0.22 -4.88
C ILE A 116 -5.70 -1.29 -4.93
N LYS A 117 -6.97 -1.71 -4.87
CA LYS A 117 -7.37 -3.11 -5.02
C LYS A 117 -6.79 -3.72 -6.29
N LYS A 118 -7.03 -3.10 -7.47
CA LYS A 118 -6.54 -3.59 -8.76
C LYS A 118 -5.02 -3.68 -8.83
N ALA A 119 -4.30 -2.74 -8.20
CA ALA A 119 -2.85 -2.79 -8.13
C ALA A 119 -2.34 -3.98 -7.30
N LEU A 120 -2.96 -4.25 -6.15
CA LEU A 120 -2.59 -5.39 -5.30
C LEU A 120 -2.96 -6.74 -5.95
N GLU A 121 -4.13 -6.85 -6.58
CA GLU A 121 -4.54 -8.04 -7.34
C GLU A 121 -3.60 -8.32 -8.51
N PHE A 122 -3.20 -7.28 -9.25
CA PHE A 122 -2.19 -7.40 -10.30
C PHE A 122 -0.86 -7.91 -9.74
N GLY A 123 -0.35 -7.31 -8.66
CA GLY A 123 0.86 -7.77 -8.00
C GLY A 123 0.77 -9.26 -7.63
N LYS A 124 -0.33 -9.67 -7.01
CA LYS A 124 -0.63 -11.07 -6.66
C LYS A 124 -0.59 -12.00 -7.88
N SER A 125 -1.20 -11.59 -8.99
CA SER A 125 -1.22 -12.37 -10.24
C SER A 125 0.17 -12.54 -10.88
N GLN A 126 1.11 -11.62 -10.56
CA GLN A 126 2.48 -11.65 -11.03
C GLN A 126 3.46 -12.30 -10.04
N ASN A 127 2.95 -12.96 -8.98
CA ASN A 127 3.76 -13.55 -7.90
C ASN A 127 4.62 -12.51 -7.15
N ILE A 128 4.13 -11.27 -7.07
CA ILE A 128 4.69 -10.21 -6.24
C ILE A 128 4.01 -10.26 -4.86
N LYS A 129 4.77 -10.07 -3.79
CA LYS A 129 4.21 -9.95 -2.45
C LYS A 129 3.37 -8.69 -2.35
N THR A 130 2.21 -8.77 -1.69
CA THR A 130 1.32 -7.63 -1.53
C THR A 130 0.86 -7.50 -0.09
N ALA A 131 0.78 -6.28 0.41
CA ALA A 131 0.19 -5.96 1.70
C ALA A 131 -0.78 -4.79 1.56
N LEU A 132 -1.85 -4.79 2.36
CA LEU A 132 -2.78 -3.68 2.52
C LEU A 132 -2.72 -3.21 3.97
N ILE A 133 -2.49 -1.92 4.18
CA ILE A 133 -2.70 -1.24 5.46
C ILE A 133 -4.00 -0.46 5.33
N THR A 134 -4.93 -0.70 6.23
CA THR A 134 -6.27 -0.09 6.15
C THR A 134 -6.83 0.27 7.52
N GLY A 135 -7.54 1.38 7.58
CA GLY A 135 -8.27 1.78 8.79
C GLY A 135 -9.46 0.86 9.06
N MET A 136 -10.24 0.55 8.02
CA MET A 136 -11.47 -0.24 8.11
C MET A 136 -11.27 -1.63 7.50
N SER A 137 -12.10 -2.59 7.91
CA SER A 137 -12.07 -3.94 7.33
C SER A 137 -12.54 -3.91 5.87
N PRO A 138 -11.72 -4.39 4.92
CA PRO A 138 -12.16 -4.53 3.54
C PRO A 138 -13.24 -5.63 3.42
N SER A 139 -14.12 -5.48 2.42
CA SER A 139 -15.19 -6.46 2.16
C SER A 139 -14.67 -7.80 1.61
N GLU A 140 -13.46 -7.82 1.07
CA GLU A 140 -12.85 -9.00 0.46
C GLU A 140 -11.31 -9.00 0.61
N LYS A 141 -10.70 -10.18 0.47
CA LYS A 141 -9.25 -10.34 0.57
C LYS A 141 -8.55 -10.00 -0.75
N ILE A 142 -8.07 -8.78 -0.86
CA ILE A 142 -7.44 -8.21 -2.07
C ILE A 142 -5.90 -8.29 -2.08
N SER A 143 -5.27 -8.60 -0.97
CA SER A 143 -3.82 -8.71 -0.81
C SER A 143 -3.41 -10.06 -0.24
N THR A 144 -2.10 -10.37 -0.25
CA THR A 144 -1.57 -11.57 0.42
C THR A 144 -1.50 -11.38 1.93
N ASN A 145 -1.52 -10.13 2.39
CA ASN A 145 -1.47 -9.76 3.79
C ASN A 145 -2.29 -8.47 4.01
N THR A 146 -3.12 -8.39 5.03
CA THR A 146 -3.95 -7.21 5.31
C THR A 146 -3.84 -6.84 6.79
N ILE A 147 -3.34 -5.65 7.05
CA ILE A 147 -3.23 -5.04 8.38
C ILE A 147 -4.43 -4.10 8.56
N ILE A 148 -5.24 -4.34 9.60
CA ILE A 148 -6.46 -3.58 9.86
C ILE A 148 -6.31 -2.84 11.19
N LEU A 149 -6.41 -1.49 11.16
CA LEU A 149 -6.35 -0.66 12.36
C LEU A 149 -7.63 -0.72 13.21
N GLY A 150 -8.71 -1.26 12.63
CA GLY A 150 -9.95 -1.52 13.36
C GLY A 150 -10.72 -0.27 13.76
N VAL A 151 -10.70 0.77 12.92
CA VAL A 151 -11.52 1.96 13.08
C VAL A 151 -12.85 1.81 12.33
N ASN A 152 -13.91 2.42 12.86
CA ASN A 152 -15.27 2.31 12.30
C ASN A 152 -15.70 3.59 11.55
N GLU A 153 -14.89 4.65 11.61
CA GLU A 153 -15.19 5.95 11.04
C GLU A 153 -14.13 6.31 10.01
N TYR A 154 -14.59 6.73 8.81
CA TYR A 154 -13.72 6.96 7.65
C TYR A 154 -12.61 7.98 7.90
N HIS A 155 -12.95 9.14 8.48
CA HIS A 155 -11.94 10.20 8.72
C HIS A 155 -10.91 9.81 9.78
N THR A 156 -11.31 9.01 10.77
CA THR A 156 -10.37 8.42 11.72
C THR A 156 -9.43 7.46 10.98
N GLY A 157 -9.96 6.62 10.09
CA GLY A 157 -9.15 5.76 9.22
C GLY A 157 -8.18 6.57 8.35
N GLU A 158 -8.61 7.69 7.78
CA GLU A 158 -7.78 8.56 6.94
C GLU A 158 -6.61 9.19 7.69
N VAL A 159 -6.81 9.54 8.96
CA VAL A 159 -5.75 10.15 9.80
C VAL A 159 -4.75 9.10 10.31
N LEU A 160 -5.18 7.83 10.47
CA LEU A 160 -4.40 6.80 11.14
C LEU A 160 -3.72 5.82 10.17
N THR A 161 -4.13 5.76 8.91
CA THR A 161 -3.46 4.95 7.87
C THR A 161 -2.32 5.70 7.22
#